data_eccc8b577a8377285783b251d72e4a76
#
_entry.id   eccc8b577a8377285783b251d72e4a76
#
_cell.length_a   1.000
_cell.length_b   1.000
_cell.length_c   1.000
_cell.angle_alpha   90.00
_cell.angle_beta   90.00
_cell.angle_gamma   90.00
#
_symmetry.space_group_name_H-M   'P 1'
#
loop_
_entity.id
_entity.type
_entity.pdbx_description
1 polymer ?
#
loop_
_entity_poly.entity_id
_entity_poly.type
_entity_poly.pdbx_seq_one_letter_code
_entity_poly.pdbx_strand_id
1 'polypeptide(L)'
;MKFLVRERVFDIGDDFWVTDEKGAKVFWVDGKALRLRTTFELKDPQGNVLMVIRKKLFKVRDQMRVEHDGKTVATVRKRLFNPIRDKLDVEIEGGPDWEVVGSFFDKEYTIGDKEGTVAVVSRKWFRMRDTYAVDVNTHRHDLGGDPALVLSVAVAVDALTGDDGDDD
;
A
#
# COMPACT_ATOMS: atom_id res chain seq x y z
N MET A 1 6.75 -10.59 -9.32
CA MET A 1 7.73 -9.51 -9.59
C MET A 1 7.93 -8.71 -8.32
N LYS A 2 9.16 -8.60 -7.87
CA LYS A 2 9.49 -7.92 -6.60
C LYS A 2 9.82 -6.45 -6.82
N PHE A 3 9.20 -5.63 -6.00
CA PHE A 3 9.46 -4.20 -5.89
C PHE A 3 10.02 -3.89 -4.51
N LEU A 4 11.01 -3.00 -4.44
CA LEU A 4 11.66 -2.58 -3.21
C LEU A 4 11.13 -1.20 -2.81
N VAL A 5 10.59 -1.11 -1.61
CA VAL A 5 10.02 0.11 -1.04
C VAL A 5 10.85 0.51 0.16
N ARG A 6 11.29 1.78 0.22
CA ARG A 6 12.00 2.31 1.38
C ARG A 6 11.02 2.68 2.49
N GLU A 7 11.34 2.33 3.73
CA GLU A 7 10.47 2.51 4.90
C GLU A 7 10.42 3.94 5.44
N ARG A 8 11.36 4.81 5.09
CA ARG A 8 11.37 6.24 5.46
C ARG A 8 10.26 7.07 4.83
N VAL A 9 9.22 6.42 4.49
CA VAL A 9 8.09 6.87 3.70
C VAL A 9 7.15 7.79 4.46
N PHE A 10 7.19 7.77 5.79
CA PHE A 10 6.11 8.36 6.59
C PHE A 10 6.50 9.62 7.35
N ASP A 11 7.73 10.09 7.23
CA ASP A 11 8.03 11.46 7.61
C ASP A 11 7.34 12.40 6.62
N ILE A 12 6.45 13.20 7.16
CA ILE A 12 5.61 14.16 6.43
C ILE A 12 6.43 14.92 5.40
N GLY A 13 6.22 14.65 4.13
CA GLY A 13 6.85 15.37 3.02
C GLY A 13 7.93 14.62 2.25
N ASP A 14 8.24 13.37 2.57
CA ASP A 14 9.30 12.64 1.89
C ASP A 14 8.81 11.88 0.66
N ASP A 15 9.45 12.20 -0.46
CA ASP A 15 9.32 11.46 -1.71
C ASP A 15 10.27 10.27 -1.71
N PHE A 16 9.82 9.14 -2.26
CA PHE A 16 10.69 7.96 -2.37
C PHE A 16 10.47 7.21 -3.68
N TRP A 17 11.54 6.55 -4.11
CA TRP A 17 11.50 5.69 -5.26
C TRP A 17 11.19 4.25 -4.87
N VAL A 18 10.32 3.61 -5.65
CA VAL A 18 10.15 2.17 -5.69
C VAL A 18 11.04 1.64 -6.80
N THR A 19 11.90 0.69 -6.47
CA THR A 19 12.84 0.09 -7.42
C THR A 19 12.49 -1.37 -7.70
N ASP A 20 12.93 -1.89 -8.82
CA ASP A 20 12.94 -3.33 -9.06
C ASP A 20 14.12 -4.03 -8.35
N GLU A 21 14.24 -5.35 -8.50
CA GLU A 21 15.32 -6.15 -7.91
C GLU A 21 16.72 -5.77 -8.45
N LYS A 22 16.79 -5.11 -9.59
CA LYS A 22 18.04 -4.63 -10.21
C LYS A 22 18.39 -3.21 -9.78
N GLY A 23 17.53 -2.58 -8.96
CA GLY A 23 17.70 -1.20 -8.51
C GLY A 23 17.24 -0.14 -9.50
N ALA A 24 16.56 -0.53 -10.59
CA ALA A 24 15.98 0.43 -11.52
C ALA A 24 14.74 1.09 -10.88
N LYS A 25 14.65 2.41 -10.98
CA LYS A 25 13.52 3.20 -10.50
C LYS A 25 12.31 2.95 -11.38
N VAL A 26 11.25 2.36 -10.82
CA VAL A 26 10.04 1.98 -11.58
C VAL A 26 8.82 2.81 -11.21
N PHE A 27 8.73 3.28 -9.95
CA PHE A 27 7.71 4.21 -9.50
C PHE A 27 8.29 5.22 -8.53
N TRP A 28 7.61 6.33 -8.42
CA TRP A 28 7.91 7.38 -7.45
C TRP A 28 6.67 7.66 -6.61
N VAL A 29 6.80 7.64 -5.30
CA VAL A 29 5.73 8.04 -4.38
C VAL A 29 6.03 9.44 -3.88
N ASP A 30 5.11 10.35 -4.15
CA ASP A 30 5.15 11.75 -3.75
C ASP A 30 4.20 11.95 -2.56
N GLY A 31 4.76 12.24 -1.39
CA GLY A 31 4.01 12.54 -0.17
C GLY A 31 3.65 14.01 -0.09
N LYS A 32 2.43 14.37 -0.39
CA LYS A 32 1.94 15.76 -0.29
C LYS A 32 1.62 16.16 1.15
N ALA A 33 2.61 16.70 1.84
CA ALA A 33 2.60 17.00 3.27
C ALA A 33 1.73 18.21 3.70
N LEU A 34 1.15 18.98 2.81
CA LEU A 34 0.63 20.32 3.15
C LEU A 34 -0.88 20.43 3.24
N ARG A 35 -1.62 19.34 3.35
CA ARG A 35 -3.08 19.42 3.47
C ARG A 35 -3.55 18.66 4.69
N LEU A 36 -4.64 19.09 5.28
CA LEU A 36 -5.39 18.49 6.40
C LEU A 36 -5.73 16.98 6.25
N ARG A 37 -5.22 16.32 5.22
CA ARG A 37 -5.43 14.90 4.91
C ARG A 37 -4.17 14.32 4.28
N THR A 38 -3.70 13.23 4.82
CA THR A 38 -2.61 12.44 4.24
C THR A 38 -2.97 12.03 2.81
N THR A 39 -2.15 12.45 1.86
CA THR A 39 -2.32 12.17 0.45
C THR A 39 -0.97 11.80 -0.16
N PHE A 40 -0.92 10.69 -0.89
CA PHE A 40 0.24 10.25 -1.66
C PHE A 40 -0.13 10.14 -3.13
N GLU A 41 0.81 10.41 -4.01
CA GLU A 41 0.68 10.14 -5.44
C GLU A 41 1.70 9.11 -5.86
N LEU A 42 1.25 8.02 -6.47
CA LEU A 42 2.12 7.07 -7.15
C LEU A 42 2.29 7.53 -8.60
N LYS A 43 3.52 7.79 -8.99
CA LYS A 43 3.89 8.32 -10.31
C LYS A 43 4.81 7.33 -11.06
N ASP A 44 4.79 7.41 -12.37
CA ASP A 44 5.80 6.78 -13.20
C ASP A 44 7.13 7.56 -13.16
N PRO A 45 8.24 7.05 -13.72
CA PRO A 45 9.53 7.76 -13.73
C PRO A 45 9.50 9.07 -14.50
N GLN A 46 8.53 9.30 -15.37
CA GLN A 46 8.32 10.54 -16.12
C GLN A 46 7.50 11.58 -15.34
N GLY A 47 7.00 11.21 -14.16
CA GLY A 47 6.23 12.10 -13.30
C GLY A 47 4.72 12.09 -13.55
N ASN A 48 4.22 11.21 -14.41
CA ASN A 48 2.78 11.06 -14.61
C ASN A 48 2.14 10.37 -13.40
N VAL A 49 1.04 10.94 -12.88
CA VAL A 49 0.30 10.37 -11.76
C VAL A 49 -0.48 9.15 -12.23
N LEU A 50 -0.18 7.99 -11.65
CA LEU A 50 -0.87 6.73 -11.91
C LEU A 50 -2.01 6.49 -10.92
N MET A 51 -1.73 6.70 -9.63
CA MET A 51 -2.70 6.52 -8.55
C MET A 51 -2.58 7.66 -7.53
N VAL A 52 -3.69 7.98 -6.88
CA VAL A 52 -3.74 8.91 -5.75
C VAL A 52 -4.28 8.17 -4.54
N ILE A 53 -3.56 8.21 -3.43
CA ILE A 53 -3.88 7.52 -2.20
C ILE A 53 -4.26 8.56 -1.16
N ARG A 54 -5.52 8.55 -0.67
CA ARG A 54 -6.05 9.57 0.24
C ARG A 54 -6.60 8.97 1.51
N LYS A 55 -6.23 9.53 2.67
CA LYS A 55 -6.90 9.25 3.94
C LYS A 55 -8.29 9.89 3.93
N LYS A 56 -9.31 9.12 4.24
CA LYS A 56 -10.66 9.59 4.51
C LYS A 56 -10.97 9.43 5.99
N LEU A 57 -11.20 10.55 6.64
CA LEU A 57 -11.62 10.56 8.05
C LEU A 57 -13.11 10.32 8.12
N PHE A 58 -13.51 9.21 8.72
CA PHE A 58 -14.89 8.91 9.06
C PHE A 58 -15.02 8.79 10.57
N LYS A 59 -16.20 9.16 11.10
CA LYS A 59 -16.47 9.10 12.55
C LYS A 59 -16.34 7.70 13.16
N VAL A 60 -16.34 6.65 12.33
CA VAL A 60 -16.39 5.26 12.79
C VAL A 60 -15.13 4.46 12.46
N ARG A 61 -14.46 4.77 11.35
CA ARG A 61 -13.24 4.05 10.91
C ARG A 61 -12.39 4.93 10.04
N ASP A 62 -11.09 4.87 10.26
CA ASP A 62 -10.14 5.37 9.30
C ASP A 62 -10.07 4.46 8.08
N GLN A 63 -10.01 5.07 6.92
CA GLN A 63 -9.85 4.35 5.66
C GLN A 63 -8.95 5.14 4.70
N MET A 64 -8.27 4.39 3.83
CA MET A 64 -7.51 4.93 2.71
C MET A 64 -8.21 4.59 1.41
N ARG A 65 -8.35 5.56 0.53
CA ARG A 65 -8.85 5.36 -0.83
C ARG A 65 -7.72 5.46 -1.83
N VAL A 66 -7.72 4.53 -2.78
CA VAL A 66 -6.87 4.57 -3.97
C VAL A 66 -7.73 5.01 -5.13
N GLU A 67 -7.30 6.07 -5.80
CA GLU A 67 -8.00 6.68 -6.93
C GLU A 67 -7.15 6.61 -8.20
N HIS A 68 -7.78 6.31 -9.32
CA HIS A 68 -7.21 6.40 -10.66
C HIS A 68 -8.11 7.30 -11.50
N ASP A 69 -7.52 8.32 -12.13
CA ASP A 69 -8.25 9.33 -12.92
C ASP A 69 -9.48 9.92 -12.19
N GLY A 70 -9.32 10.22 -10.91
CA GLY A 70 -10.37 10.79 -10.07
C GLY A 70 -11.46 9.81 -9.60
N LYS A 71 -11.39 8.54 -9.98
CA LYS A 71 -12.32 7.49 -9.55
C LYS A 71 -11.69 6.60 -8.50
N THR A 72 -12.41 6.27 -7.43
CA THR A 72 -11.98 5.27 -6.46
C THR A 72 -11.92 3.90 -7.11
N VAL A 73 -10.76 3.24 -7.02
CA VAL A 73 -10.53 1.88 -7.52
C VAL A 73 -10.33 0.87 -6.40
N ALA A 74 -9.89 1.33 -5.22
CA ALA A 74 -9.78 0.50 -4.03
C ALA A 74 -10.02 1.32 -2.76
N THR A 75 -10.50 0.66 -1.71
CA THR A 75 -10.66 1.25 -0.37
C THR A 75 -10.13 0.28 0.67
N VAL A 76 -9.11 0.72 1.44
CA VAL A 76 -8.51 -0.06 2.52
C VAL A 76 -9.11 0.36 3.84
N ARG A 77 -9.62 -0.60 4.64
CA ARG A 77 -10.31 -0.36 5.92
C ARG A 77 -9.79 -1.27 7.01
N LYS A 78 -9.69 -0.76 8.25
CA LYS A 78 -9.48 -1.59 9.44
C LYS A 78 -10.74 -2.40 9.75
N ARG A 79 -10.58 -3.68 10.15
CA ARG A 79 -11.68 -4.47 10.71
C ARG A 79 -11.99 -4.03 12.13
N LEU A 80 -13.28 -3.81 12.43
CA LEU A 80 -13.71 -3.30 13.74
C LEU A 80 -13.58 -4.30 14.91
N PHE A 81 -13.50 -5.60 14.65
CA PHE A 81 -13.48 -6.62 15.70
C PHE A 81 -12.59 -7.80 15.31
N ASN A 82 -11.30 -7.64 15.47
CA ASN A 82 -10.41 -8.80 15.46
C ASN A 82 -9.19 -8.57 16.35
N PRO A 83 -9.27 -8.91 17.67
CA PRO A 83 -8.19 -8.64 18.63
C PRO A 83 -6.95 -9.55 18.46
N ILE A 84 -6.98 -10.55 17.59
CA ILE A 84 -5.97 -11.62 17.58
C ILE A 84 -5.08 -11.62 16.34
N ARG A 85 -5.49 -10.97 15.23
CA ARG A 85 -4.71 -10.89 13.99
C ARG A 85 -4.93 -9.55 13.32
N ASP A 86 -3.84 -8.94 12.90
CA ASP A 86 -3.89 -7.75 12.07
C ASP A 86 -4.49 -8.11 10.71
N LYS A 87 -5.72 -7.66 10.49
CA LYS A 87 -6.45 -7.86 9.24
C LYS A 87 -7.03 -6.55 8.76
N LEU A 88 -6.87 -6.31 7.47
CA LEU A 88 -7.52 -5.21 6.76
C LEU A 88 -8.35 -5.76 5.62
N ASP A 89 -9.45 -5.09 5.33
CA ASP A 89 -10.27 -5.36 4.15
C ASP A 89 -9.96 -4.34 3.06
N VAL A 90 -9.85 -4.80 1.83
CA VAL A 90 -9.66 -3.97 0.65
C VAL A 90 -10.81 -4.21 -0.29
N GLU A 91 -11.70 -3.24 -0.40
CA GLU A 91 -12.78 -3.24 -1.38
C GLU A 91 -12.21 -2.84 -2.74
N ILE A 92 -12.38 -3.70 -3.74
CA ILE A 92 -11.90 -3.48 -5.12
C ILE A 92 -13.09 -3.18 -6.03
N GLU A 93 -13.09 -2.02 -6.65
CA GLU A 93 -14.12 -1.66 -7.62
C GLU A 93 -13.98 -2.50 -8.89
N GLY A 94 -15.02 -3.27 -9.21
CA GLY A 94 -15.08 -4.11 -10.40
C GLY A 94 -14.28 -5.42 -10.34
N GLY A 95 -13.84 -5.82 -9.15
CA GLY A 95 -13.13 -7.09 -8.93
C GLY A 95 -13.49 -7.74 -7.60
N PRO A 96 -12.93 -8.93 -7.32
CA PRO A 96 -13.07 -9.53 -6.00
C PRO A 96 -12.33 -8.69 -4.96
N ASP A 97 -12.92 -8.54 -3.77
CA ASP A 97 -12.30 -7.85 -2.65
C ASP A 97 -11.09 -8.63 -2.14
N TRP A 98 -10.08 -7.89 -1.66
CA TRP A 98 -8.87 -8.48 -1.09
C TRP A 98 -8.91 -8.41 0.44
N GLU A 99 -8.16 -9.31 1.04
CA GLU A 99 -7.88 -9.34 2.48
C GLU A 99 -6.37 -9.19 2.69
N VAL A 100 -5.98 -8.35 3.64
CA VAL A 100 -4.59 -8.19 4.07
C VAL A 100 -4.43 -8.84 5.43
N VAL A 101 -3.51 -9.79 5.57
CA VAL A 101 -3.34 -10.60 6.79
C VAL A 101 -1.87 -10.74 7.12
N GLY A 102 -1.49 -10.46 8.37
CA GLY A 102 -0.15 -10.68 8.87
C GLY A 102 0.27 -9.64 9.90
N SER A 103 1.57 -9.48 10.11
CA SER A 103 2.14 -8.46 10.99
C SER A 103 2.45 -7.19 10.21
N PHE A 104 1.66 -6.15 10.39
CA PHE A 104 1.89 -4.86 9.73
C PHE A 104 3.11 -4.14 10.32
N PHE A 105 3.32 -4.26 11.62
CA PHE A 105 4.48 -3.70 12.30
C PHE A 105 5.79 -4.30 11.77
N ASP A 106 5.84 -5.61 11.59
CA ASP A 106 7.03 -6.30 11.07
C ASP A 106 7.18 -6.22 9.55
N LYS A 107 6.21 -5.64 8.83
CA LYS A 107 6.12 -5.68 7.36
C LYS A 107 6.17 -7.11 6.80
N GLU A 108 5.44 -8.00 7.43
CA GLU A 108 5.31 -9.42 7.07
C GLU A 108 3.82 -9.75 6.91
N TYR A 109 3.27 -9.49 5.74
CA TYR A 109 1.86 -9.74 5.46
C TYR A 109 1.59 -10.17 4.02
N THR A 110 0.42 -10.74 3.81
CA THR A 110 -0.04 -11.20 2.50
C THR A 110 -1.31 -10.46 2.11
N ILE A 111 -1.39 -10.06 0.87
CA ILE A 111 -2.60 -9.55 0.20
C ILE A 111 -3.14 -10.68 -0.66
N GLY A 112 -4.41 -11.02 -0.52
CA GLY A 112 -5.03 -12.10 -1.28
C GLY A 112 -6.54 -11.97 -1.37
N ASP A 113 -7.12 -12.82 -2.19
CA ASP A 113 -8.56 -12.98 -2.36
C ASP A 113 -8.95 -14.48 -2.44
N LYS A 114 -10.19 -14.76 -2.78
CA LYS A 114 -10.68 -16.15 -2.94
C LYS A 114 -9.97 -16.94 -4.05
N GLU A 115 -9.31 -16.25 -4.98
CA GLU A 115 -8.60 -16.86 -6.11
C GLU A 115 -7.11 -17.10 -5.79
N GLY A 116 -6.63 -16.56 -4.68
CA GLY A 116 -5.27 -16.78 -4.19
C GLY A 116 -4.49 -15.52 -3.85
N THR A 117 -3.17 -15.65 -3.79
CA THR A 117 -2.28 -14.57 -3.41
C THR A 117 -2.18 -13.50 -4.51
N VAL A 118 -2.39 -12.25 -4.12
CA VAL A 118 -2.16 -11.05 -4.93
C VAL A 118 -0.73 -10.56 -4.76
N ALA A 119 -0.27 -10.43 -3.51
CA ALA A 119 1.11 -10.04 -3.21
C ALA A 119 1.54 -10.54 -1.83
N VAL A 120 2.85 -10.63 -1.66
CA VAL A 120 3.50 -10.87 -0.37
C VAL A 120 4.40 -9.70 -0.04
N VAL A 121 4.24 -9.13 1.15
CA VAL A 121 5.09 -8.06 1.68
C VAL A 121 6.00 -8.66 2.72
N SER A 122 7.32 -8.46 2.58
CA SER A 122 8.30 -9.00 3.52
C SER A 122 9.53 -8.11 3.64
N ARG A 123 9.96 -7.90 4.88
CA ARG A 123 11.23 -7.25 5.21
C ARG A 123 12.39 -8.25 5.25
N LYS A 124 12.12 -9.53 5.46
CA LYS A 124 13.15 -10.58 5.66
C LYS A 124 14.06 -10.82 4.47
N TRP A 125 13.61 -10.43 3.28
CA TRP A 125 14.37 -10.69 2.05
C TRP A 125 15.54 -9.73 1.82
N PHE A 126 15.68 -8.70 2.67
CA PHE A 126 16.77 -7.72 2.51
C PHE A 126 17.45 -7.39 3.83
N ARG A 127 18.78 -7.34 3.80
CA ARG A 127 19.61 -6.94 4.94
C ARG A 127 19.68 -5.42 5.12
N MET A 128 19.02 -4.66 4.25
CA MET A 128 18.99 -3.20 4.35
C MET A 128 17.92 -2.78 5.36
N ARG A 129 18.33 -2.05 6.38
CA ARG A 129 17.40 -1.37 7.27
C ARG A 129 16.52 -0.42 6.47
N ASP A 130 15.28 -0.30 6.83
CA ASP A 130 14.31 0.63 6.23
C ASP A 130 13.91 0.29 4.78
N THR A 131 13.95 -0.99 4.40
CA THR A 131 13.47 -1.46 3.09
C THR A 131 12.68 -2.74 3.25
N TYR A 132 11.54 -2.83 2.58
CA TYR A 132 10.77 -4.06 2.44
C TYR A 132 10.47 -4.35 0.97
N ALA A 133 10.18 -5.59 0.66
CA ALA A 133 9.80 -6.01 -0.67
C ALA A 133 8.28 -6.22 -0.76
N VAL A 134 7.72 -5.87 -1.90
CA VAL A 134 6.37 -6.24 -2.32
C VAL A 134 6.49 -7.14 -3.54
N ASP A 135 6.24 -8.44 -3.34
CA ASP A 135 6.25 -9.43 -4.44
C ASP A 135 4.85 -9.56 -5.03
N VAL A 136 4.64 -8.90 -6.15
CA VAL A 136 3.36 -8.87 -6.85
C VAL A 136 3.22 -10.10 -7.77
N ASN A 137 2.09 -10.78 -7.67
CA ASN A 137 1.76 -11.89 -8.57
C ASN A 137 1.31 -11.36 -9.95
N THR A 138 2.27 -10.96 -10.77
CA THR A 138 2.01 -10.39 -12.10
C THR A 138 1.49 -11.42 -13.13
N HIS A 139 1.40 -12.70 -12.76
CA HIS A 139 0.76 -13.75 -13.58
C HIS A 139 -0.76 -13.71 -13.51
N ARG A 140 -1.32 -12.96 -12.56
CA ARG A 140 -2.77 -12.73 -12.52
C ARG A 140 -3.19 -11.86 -13.70
N HIS A 141 -4.31 -12.19 -14.31
CA HIS A 141 -4.88 -11.45 -15.45
C HIS A 141 -5.98 -10.46 -15.03
N ASP A 142 -6.20 -10.32 -13.72
CA ASP A 142 -7.13 -9.39 -13.11
C ASP A 142 -6.39 -8.17 -12.50
N LEU A 143 -7.12 -7.33 -11.76
CA LEU A 143 -6.57 -6.16 -11.08
C LEU A 143 -5.46 -6.50 -10.06
N GLY A 144 -5.44 -7.72 -9.52
CA GLY A 144 -4.38 -8.20 -8.62
C GLY A 144 -3.03 -8.39 -9.28
N GLY A 145 -2.97 -8.42 -10.61
CA GLY A 145 -1.72 -8.44 -11.39
C GLY A 145 -1.17 -7.07 -11.75
N ASP A 146 -1.87 -5.97 -11.41
CA ASP A 146 -1.42 -4.60 -11.68
C ASP A 146 -0.49 -4.09 -10.57
N PRO A 147 0.83 -3.92 -10.84
CA PRO A 147 1.77 -3.46 -9.83
C PRO A 147 1.44 -2.08 -9.25
N ALA A 148 0.93 -1.15 -10.06
CA ALA A 148 0.61 0.19 -9.60
C ALA A 148 -0.53 0.17 -8.57
N LEU A 149 -1.58 -0.62 -8.79
CA LEU A 149 -2.67 -0.78 -7.83
C LEU A 149 -2.20 -1.50 -6.56
N VAL A 150 -1.48 -2.61 -6.69
CA VAL A 150 -1.01 -3.40 -5.55
C VAL A 150 -0.04 -2.60 -4.67
N LEU A 151 0.91 -1.87 -5.26
CA LEU A 151 1.83 -1.00 -4.52
C LEU A 151 1.09 0.15 -3.84
N SER A 152 0.06 0.72 -4.48
CA SER A 152 -0.77 1.75 -3.86
C SER A 152 -1.54 1.23 -2.65
N VAL A 153 -2.03 -0.01 -2.71
CA VAL A 153 -2.66 -0.67 -1.55
C VAL A 153 -1.63 -0.92 -0.44
N ALA A 154 -0.41 -1.35 -0.76
CA ALA A 154 0.65 -1.52 0.24
C ALA A 154 1.02 -0.19 0.93
N VAL A 155 1.13 0.91 0.19
CA VAL A 155 1.32 2.25 0.75
C VAL A 155 0.15 2.65 1.64
N ALA A 156 -1.08 2.37 1.23
CA ALA A 156 -2.28 2.64 2.02
C ALA A 156 -2.31 1.84 3.34
N VAL A 157 -1.92 0.57 3.31
CA VAL A 157 -1.77 -0.28 4.50
C VAL A 157 -0.77 0.34 5.47
N ASP A 158 0.40 0.74 4.98
CA ASP A 158 1.42 1.36 5.81
C ASP A 158 0.95 2.67 6.44
N ALA A 159 0.35 3.56 5.65
CA ALA A 159 -0.18 4.82 6.15
C ALA A 159 -1.30 4.64 7.18
N LEU A 160 -2.13 3.59 7.03
CA LEU A 160 -3.25 3.32 7.93
C LEU A 160 -2.80 2.68 9.24
N THR A 161 -1.69 1.94 9.23
CA THR A 161 -1.17 1.20 10.39
C THR A 161 -0.01 1.89 11.10
N GLY A 162 0.65 2.85 10.45
CA GLY A 162 1.77 3.62 11.02
C GLY A 162 1.33 4.65 12.08
N ASP A 163 0.10 5.15 12.00
CA ASP A 163 -0.45 6.14 12.96
C ASP A 163 -0.78 5.54 14.35
N ASP A 164 -0.77 4.20 14.49
CA ASP A 164 -1.11 3.55 15.77
C ASP A 164 0.06 3.52 16.77
N GLY A 165 1.22 4.09 16.43
CA GLY A 165 2.43 4.11 17.26
C GLY A 165 2.66 5.37 18.11
N ASP A 166 1.89 6.43 17.88
CA ASP A 166 2.12 7.74 18.53
C ASP A 166 1.07 8.13 19.59
N ASP A 167 0.18 7.24 19.99
CA ASP A 167 -0.76 7.44 21.11
C ASP A 167 -0.30 6.68 22.37
N ASP A 168 0.85 7.08 22.92
CA ASP A 168 1.26 6.82 24.32
C ASP A 168 1.90 8.07 24.95
#